data_2608f5387a0520493d3b826e765540b6
#
_entry.id   2608f5387a0520493d3b826e765540b6
#
_cell.length_a   1.000
_cell.length_b   1.000
_cell.length_c   1.000
_cell.angle_alpha   90.00
_cell.angle_beta   90.00
_cell.angle_gamma   90.00
#
_symmetry.space_group_name_H-M   'P 1'
#
loop_
_entity.id
_entity.type
_entity.pdbx_description
1 polymer ?
#
loop_
_entity_poly.entity_id
_entity_poly.type
_entity_poly.pdbx_seq_one_letter_code
_entity_poly.pdbx_strand_id
1 'polypeptide(L)'
;MAEFELLFTDNIPRGFFCEQSSQKTRELSLRSKRYFLCLSQEGSSFCASRSVLLVTEWTVTSLILEDLYMDINLELYKCFYYVATTLSFSEASRQLFISQSAVSQGIKTLEKKLGRELFFRSTKKVSLTPEGEILFQHVKPALEMLSQGEAQLLEEDRLQGQLRIGASDTICRYFLIDYLKRFHQDYPGVRIKVTNSTSMGCVELLENRQVDLIVSNLPNSRLTAHTKVQVVKEFRDIFVANPDFFPLEGKALEIKKLMEYPLLTLSSKSTTSEYLHQFFASHRQNLIPEVELNSNDLLIDLARIGLGIASVPDYMLASLRGQETSLIEVSLKQQLPPRQLALVYHESLPLSQAAQKFFDYFSSKSTKTTSF
;
A
#
# COMPACT_ATOMS: atom_id res chain seq x y z
N MET A 1 -27.48 39.21 -14.61
CA MET A 1 -27.21 38.01 -15.42
C MET A 1 -26.47 38.49 -16.65
N ALA A 2 -25.18 38.27 -16.70
CA ALA A 2 -24.38 38.57 -17.88
C ALA A 2 -24.18 37.25 -18.63
N GLU A 3 -24.67 37.23 -19.87
CA GLU A 3 -24.47 36.11 -20.78
C GLU A 3 -22.99 36.04 -21.19
N PHE A 4 -22.41 34.87 -21.03
CA PHE A 4 -21.06 34.57 -21.53
C PHE A 4 -21.21 33.90 -22.90
N GLU A 5 -20.92 34.61 -23.97
CA GLU A 5 -20.77 34.03 -25.31
C GLU A 5 -19.33 33.49 -25.48
N LEU A 6 -19.22 32.20 -25.64
CA LEU A 6 -17.98 31.54 -26.13
C LEU A 6 -17.96 31.64 -27.66
N LEU A 7 -17.20 32.58 -28.19
CA LEU A 7 -17.00 32.70 -29.64
C LEU A 7 -15.93 31.71 -30.10
N PHE A 8 -16.37 30.68 -30.79
CA PHE A 8 -15.49 29.83 -31.59
C PHE A 8 -15.16 30.53 -32.91
N THR A 9 -13.90 30.87 -33.13
CA THR A 9 -13.49 31.51 -34.38
C THR A 9 -12.62 30.58 -35.20
N ASP A 10 -13.25 29.86 -36.12
CA ASP A 10 -12.54 29.19 -37.21
C ASP A 10 -12.18 30.10 -38.40
N ASN A 11 -12.66 31.34 -38.43
CA ASN A 11 -12.34 32.28 -39.47
C ASN A 11 -12.43 33.74 -38.98
N ILE A 12 -11.33 34.34 -38.57
CA ILE A 12 -11.19 35.79 -38.47
C ILE A 12 -10.09 36.26 -39.43
N PRO A 13 -10.40 37.19 -40.36
CA PRO A 13 -9.39 37.78 -41.25
C PRO A 13 -8.38 38.58 -40.43
N ARG A 14 -7.10 38.49 -40.80
CA ARG A 14 -6.02 39.32 -40.25
C ARG A 14 -6.35 40.80 -40.48
N GLY A 15 -6.85 41.51 -39.48
CA GLY A 15 -7.11 42.92 -39.61
C GLY A 15 -7.82 43.64 -38.49
N PHE A 16 -8.26 42.99 -37.44
CA PHE A 16 -8.84 43.65 -36.25
C PHE A 16 -7.87 43.63 -35.08
N PHE A 17 -6.93 44.58 -35.10
CA PHE A 17 -6.23 45.03 -33.90
C PHE A 17 -6.90 46.30 -33.40
N CYS A 18 -7.50 46.25 -32.23
CA CYS A 18 -7.93 47.45 -31.54
C CYS A 18 -6.69 48.09 -30.89
N GLU A 19 -6.21 49.20 -31.48
CA GLU A 19 -5.26 50.08 -30.83
C GLU A 19 -5.98 50.87 -29.73
N GLN A 20 -5.49 50.75 -28.54
CA GLN A 20 -5.65 51.52 -27.30
C GLN A 20 -6.24 50.71 -26.13
N SER A 21 -5.36 50.17 -25.36
CA SER A 21 -5.25 50.24 -23.92
C SER A 21 -4.34 49.11 -23.40
N SER A 22 -3.60 49.36 -22.33
CA SER A 22 -2.64 48.49 -21.70
C SER A 22 -3.33 47.24 -21.07
N GLN A 23 -3.59 46.24 -21.89
CA GLN A 23 -4.10 44.93 -21.44
C GLN A 23 -3.01 43.90 -21.63
N LYS A 24 -2.67 43.18 -20.53
CA LYS A 24 -1.81 42.00 -20.58
C LYS A 24 -2.58 40.85 -21.21
N THR A 25 -2.34 40.57 -22.46
CA THR A 25 -2.81 39.39 -23.16
C THR A 25 -1.86 38.23 -22.82
N ARG A 26 -2.36 37.16 -22.22
CA ARG A 26 -1.63 35.87 -22.08
C ARG A 26 -2.10 34.92 -23.17
N GLU A 27 -1.17 34.54 -24.03
CA GLU A 27 -1.39 33.49 -25.04
C GLU A 27 -1.13 32.12 -24.43
N LEU A 28 -2.15 31.28 -24.39
CA LEU A 28 -2.04 29.87 -24.02
C LEU A 28 -2.12 29.03 -25.29
N SER A 29 -0.99 28.50 -25.74
CA SER A 29 -0.93 27.60 -26.90
C SER A 29 -1.01 26.14 -26.41
N LEU A 30 -2.14 25.50 -26.64
CA LEU A 30 -2.28 24.03 -26.60
C LEU A 30 -2.11 23.48 -28.02
N ARG A 31 -1.53 22.28 -28.16
CA ARG A 31 -0.96 21.67 -29.37
C ARG A 31 -1.84 21.64 -30.64
N SER A 32 -3.09 22.10 -30.62
CA SER A 32 -3.96 22.16 -31.80
C SER A 32 -5.04 23.25 -31.84
N LYS A 33 -5.24 24.02 -30.78
CA LYS A 33 -6.24 25.13 -30.76
C LYS A 33 -5.70 26.31 -29.98
N ARG A 34 -5.88 27.52 -30.50
CA ARG A 34 -5.53 28.78 -29.81
C ARG A 34 -6.78 29.37 -29.20
N TYR A 35 -6.74 29.63 -27.90
CA TYR A 35 -7.81 30.30 -27.17
C TYR A 35 -7.35 31.70 -26.79
N PHE A 36 -8.18 32.73 -27.05
CA PHE A 36 -7.94 34.09 -26.61
C PHE A 36 -8.95 34.46 -25.53
N LEU A 37 -8.46 34.86 -24.38
CA LEU A 37 -9.28 35.44 -23.32
C LEU A 37 -9.19 36.95 -23.40
N CYS A 38 -10.29 37.62 -23.76
CA CYS A 38 -10.38 39.07 -23.77
C CYS A 38 -11.11 39.52 -22.49
N LEU A 39 -10.42 40.20 -21.58
CA LEU A 39 -11.02 40.82 -20.40
C LEU A 39 -11.24 42.29 -20.72
N SER A 40 -12.49 42.70 -20.96
CA SER A 40 -12.87 44.12 -21.06
C SER A 40 -13.15 44.70 -19.68
N GLN A 41 -12.43 45.72 -19.26
CA GLN A 41 -12.81 46.57 -18.14
C GLN A 41 -13.63 47.72 -18.62
N GLU A 42 -14.93 47.71 -18.33
CA GLU A 42 -15.70 48.97 -18.28
C GLU A 42 -15.67 49.48 -16.85
N GLY A 43 -15.35 50.76 -16.73
CA GLY A 43 -15.14 51.41 -15.47
C GLY A 43 -16.43 51.56 -14.64
N SER A 44 -16.36 51.13 -13.46
CA SER A 44 -16.82 51.73 -12.20
C SER A 44 -16.77 50.68 -11.08
N SER A 45 -16.18 51.10 -9.99
CA SER A 45 -16.06 50.45 -8.69
C SER A 45 -16.99 49.26 -8.44
N PHE A 46 -16.46 48.05 -8.62
CA PHE A 46 -17.01 46.88 -7.99
C PHE A 46 -15.87 45.94 -7.53
N CYS A 47 -15.89 45.64 -6.28
CA CYS A 47 -14.99 44.69 -5.64
C CYS A 47 -15.31 43.31 -6.23
N ALA A 48 -14.59 42.89 -7.27
CA ALA A 48 -14.71 41.53 -7.82
C ALA A 48 -14.18 40.57 -6.78
N SER A 49 -15.11 39.87 -6.14
CA SER A 49 -14.80 38.89 -5.13
C SER A 49 -13.88 37.80 -5.70
N ARG A 50 -12.94 37.36 -4.89
CA ARG A 50 -12.03 36.20 -5.15
C ARG A 50 -12.74 34.97 -5.73
N SER A 51 -14.06 34.89 -5.57
CA SER A 51 -14.90 33.77 -6.01
C SER A 51 -15.05 33.66 -7.54
N VAL A 52 -15.00 34.74 -8.29
CA VAL A 52 -15.15 34.70 -9.76
C VAL A 52 -13.84 34.23 -10.42
N LEU A 53 -12.68 34.59 -9.86
CA LEU A 53 -11.39 34.10 -10.35
C LEU A 53 -11.19 32.57 -10.05
N LEU A 54 -11.69 32.10 -8.92
CA LEU A 54 -11.61 30.67 -8.57
C LEU A 54 -12.52 29.80 -9.46
N VAL A 55 -13.70 30.28 -9.85
CA VAL A 55 -14.61 29.56 -10.76
C VAL A 55 -14.03 29.46 -12.17
N THR A 56 -13.35 30.49 -12.65
CA THR A 56 -12.71 30.45 -13.98
C THR A 56 -11.45 29.59 -14.00
N GLU A 57 -10.66 29.57 -12.94
CA GLU A 57 -9.53 28.61 -12.81
C GLU A 57 -10.02 27.17 -12.70
N TRP A 58 -11.11 26.92 -11.99
CA TRP A 58 -11.70 25.57 -11.86
C TRP A 58 -12.29 25.06 -13.18
N THR A 59 -13.00 25.91 -13.93
CA THR A 59 -13.57 25.52 -15.23
C THR A 59 -12.50 25.34 -16.31
N VAL A 60 -11.46 26.17 -16.33
CA VAL A 60 -10.33 25.99 -17.25
C VAL A 60 -9.49 24.77 -16.89
N THR A 61 -9.27 24.51 -15.60
CA THR A 61 -8.56 23.30 -15.14
C THR A 61 -9.39 22.04 -15.37
N SER A 62 -10.70 22.10 -15.21
CA SER A 62 -11.62 20.98 -15.49
C SER A 62 -11.67 20.67 -16.99
N LEU A 63 -11.77 21.68 -17.87
CA LEU A 63 -11.74 21.52 -19.33
C LEU A 63 -10.37 21.02 -19.84
N ILE A 64 -9.26 21.45 -19.22
CA ILE A 64 -7.92 20.94 -19.55
C ILE A 64 -7.76 19.49 -19.05
N LEU A 65 -8.38 19.11 -17.92
CA LEU A 65 -8.38 17.76 -17.42
C LEU A 65 -9.26 16.83 -18.25
N GLU A 66 -10.39 17.28 -18.80
CA GLU A 66 -11.23 16.46 -19.68
C GLU A 66 -10.56 16.13 -21.02
N ASP A 67 -9.77 17.05 -21.60
CA ASP A 67 -8.99 16.79 -22.82
C ASP A 67 -7.71 15.94 -22.57
N LEU A 68 -7.26 15.82 -21.31
CA LEU A 68 -6.08 14.99 -20.93
C LEU A 68 -6.45 13.55 -20.55
N TYR A 69 -7.73 13.25 -20.30
CA TYR A 69 -8.15 11.96 -19.78
C TYR A 69 -8.76 11.07 -20.87
N MET A 70 -7.96 10.10 -21.34
CA MET A 70 -8.43 8.85 -21.94
C MET A 70 -8.85 8.81 -23.41
N ASP A 71 -8.06 9.39 -24.32
CA ASP A 71 -8.15 9.03 -25.76
C ASP A 71 -7.31 7.79 -26.14
N ILE A 72 -6.82 7.04 -25.12
CA ILE A 72 -6.03 5.83 -25.36
C ILE A 72 -6.91 4.61 -25.15
N ASN A 73 -7.11 3.83 -26.24
CA ASN A 73 -7.88 2.60 -26.21
C ASN A 73 -7.27 1.59 -25.24
N LEU A 74 -8.10 0.95 -24.41
CA LEU A 74 -7.72 -0.06 -23.44
C LEU A 74 -6.95 -1.24 -24.06
N GLU A 75 -7.25 -1.60 -25.32
CA GLU A 75 -6.55 -2.66 -26.04
C GLU A 75 -5.05 -2.37 -26.24
N LEU A 76 -4.65 -1.10 -26.31
CA LEU A 76 -3.23 -0.73 -26.36
C LEU A 76 -2.53 -1.02 -25.03
N TYR A 77 -3.20 -0.78 -23.91
CA TYR A 77 -2.70 -1.15 -22.59
C TYR A 77 -2.65 -2.67 -22.39
N LYS A 78 -3.60 -3.43 -22.92
CA LYS A 78 -3.54 -4.90 -22.93
C LYS A 78 -2.32 -5.38 -23.71
N CYS A 79 -2.09 -4.86 -24.92
CA CYS A 79 -0.88 -5.16 -25.70
C CYS A 79 0.40 -4.88 -24.89
N PHE A 80 0.46 -3.72 -24.25
CA PHE A 80 1.59 -3.33 -23.42
C PHE A 80 1.80 -4.30 -22.23
N TYR A 81 0.73 -4.64 -21.52
CA TYR A 81 0.77 -5.57 -20.38
C TYR A 81 1.34 -6.94 -20.77
N TYR A 82 0.85 -7.52 -21.87
CA TYR A 82 1.32 -8.85 -22.29
C TYR A 82 2.78 -8.82 -22.77
N VAL A 83 3.21 -7.77 -23.47
CA VAL A 83 4.63 -7.64 -23.87
C VAL A 83 5.51 -7.40 -22.64
N ALA A 84 5.07 -6.59 -21.68
CA ALA A 84 5.82 -6.31 -20.46
C ALA A 84 5.95 -7.55 -19.55
N THR A 85 4.93 -8.40 -19.50
CA THR A 85 4.92 -9.63 -18.70
C THR A 85 5.79 -10.72 -19.31
N THR A 86 5.74 -10.89 -20.64
CA THR A 86 6.44 -11.97 -21.35
C THR A 86 7.83 -11.56 -21.84
N LEU A 87 8.11 -10.26 -21.91
CA LEU A 87 9.29 -9.67 -22.54
C LEU A 87 9.52 -10.18 -23.97
N SER A 88 8.43 -10.53 -24.67
CA SER A 88 8.42 -11.11 -25.99
C SER A 88 7.19 -10.71 -26.79
N PHE A 89 7.39 -10.04 -27.94
CA PHE A 89 6.30 -9.69 -28.85
C PHE A 89 5.59 -10.91 -29.44
N SER A 90 6.35 -11.97 -29.72
CA SER A 90 5.79 -13.22 -30.26
C SER A 90 4.96 -13.98 -29.23
N GLU A 91 5.40 -14.01 -27.97
CA GLU A 91 4.64 -14.66 -26.90
C GLU A 91 3.37 -13.86 -26.56
N ALA A 92 3.48 -12.54 -26.47
CA ALA A 92 2.34 -11.65 -26.27
C ALA A 92 1.30 -11.80 -27.38
N SER A 93 1.72 -11.95 -28.64
CA SER A 93 0.81 -12.16 -29.78
C SER A 93 0.04 -13.48 -29.68
N ARG A 94 0.69 -14.54 -29.18
CA ARG A 94 0.02 -15.82 -28.93
C ARG A 94 -1.04 -15.73 -27.85
N GLN A 95 -0.69 -15.06 -26.74
CA GLN A 95 -1.63 -14.89 -25.61
C GLN A 95 -2.81 -13.97 -25.95
N LEU A 96 -2.61 -12.99 -26.82
CA LEU A 96 -3.65 -12.07 -27.28
C LEU A 96 -4.46 -12.61 -28.49
N PHE A 97 -4.05 -13.74 -29.08
CA PHE A 97 -4.66 -14.30 -30.30
C PHE A 97 -4.68 -13.32 -31.47
N ILE A 98 -3.63 -12.49 -31.61
CA ILE A 98 -3.46 -11.55 -32.72
C ILE A 98 -2.06 -11.69 -33.33
N SER A 99 -1.83 -11.07 -34.50
CA SER A 99 -0.52 -11.14 -35.15
C SER A 99 0.54 -10.35 -34.38
N GLN A 100 1.81 -10.79 -34.43
CA GLN A 100 2.94 -10.06 -33.82
C GLN A 100 3.07 -8.65 -34.40
N SER A 101 2.74 -8.44 -35.66
CA SER A 101 2.73 -7.12 -36.30
C SER A 101 1.68 -6.20 -35.66
N ALA A 102 0.49 -6.73 -35.33
CA ALA A 102 -0.55 -5.98 -34.64
C ALA A 102 -0.12 -5.56 -33.23
N VAL A 103 0.50 -6.47 -32.46
CA VAL A 103 1.07 -6.15 -31.14
C VAL A 103 2.13 -5.05 -31.27
N SER A 104 3.07 -5.19 -32.21
CA SER A 104 4.13 -4.19 -32.44
C SER A 104 3.55 -2.82 -32.82
N GLN A 105 2.51 -2.80 -33.66
CA GLN A 105 1.83 -1.56 -34.04
C GLN A 105 1.06 -0.95 -32.87
N GLY A 106 0.42 -1.78 -32.02
CA GLY A 106 -0.26 -1.34 -30.81
C GLY A 106 0.70 -0.64 -29.85
N ILE A 107 1.86 -1.24 -29.59
CA ILE A 107 2.91 -0.63 -28.74
C ILE A 107 3.41 0.69 -29.34
N LYS A 108 3.72 0.74 -30.64
CA LYS A 108 4.15 1.98 -31.29
C LYS A 108 3.09 3.08 -31.18
N THR A 109 1.83 2.72 -31.30
CA THR A 109 0.71 3.67 -31.18
C THR A 109 0.59 4.18 -29.74
N LEU A 110 0.75 3.32 -28.74
CA LEU A 110 0.75 3.70 -27.34
C LEU A 110 1.93 4.64 -27.02
N GLU A 111 3.14 4.27 -27.41
CA GLU A 111 4.36 5.08 -27.26
C GLU A 111 4.22 6.46 -27.93
N LYS A 112 3.63 6.50 -29.12
CA LYS A 112 3.35 7.76 -29.84
C LYS A 112 2.35 8.64 -29.09
N LYS A 113 1.27 8.05 -28.57
CA LYS A 113 0.24 8.79 -27.81
C LYS A 113 0.79 9.32 -26.48
N LEU A 114 1.62 8.53 -25.78
CA LEU A 114 2.26 8.93 -24.54
C LEU A 114 3.48 9.84 -24.75
N GLY A 115 4.04 9.88 -25.95
CA GLY A 115 5.25 10.63 -26.26
C GLY A 115 6.51 10.08 -25.58
N ARG A 116 6.51 8.81 -25.22
CA ARG A 116 7.60 8.11 -24.49
C ARG A 116 7.80 6.70 -25.03
N GLU A 117 9.04 6.26 -25.09
CA GLU A 117 9.38 4.87 -25.37
C GLU A 117 9.18 4.02 -24.10
N LEU A 118 8.50 2.89 -24.21
CA LEU A 118 8.17 2.00 -23.10
C LEU A 118 9.06 0.75 -23.08
N PHE A 119 9.70 0.41 -24.20
CA PHE A 119 10.57 -0.73 -24.31
C PHE A 119 11.91 -0.39 -24.96
N PHE A 120 12.98 -0.90 -24.36
CA PHE A 120 14.25 -1.03 -25.06
C PHE A 120 14.15 -2.20 -26.07
N ARG A 121 14.39 -1.91 -27.33
CA ARG A 121 14.31 -2.91 -28.42
C ARG A 121 15.74 -3.19 -28.92
N SER A 122 16.29 -4.31 -28.54
CA SER A 122 17.50 -4.84 -29.18
C SER A 122 17.17 -6.12 -29.94
N THR A 123 18.00 -6.49 -30.89
CA THR A 123 17.83 -7.72 -31.69
C THR A 123 17.84 -9.01 -30.87
N LYS A 124 18.32 -8.95 -29.62
CA LYS A 124 18.46 -10.11 -28.74
C LYS A 124 17.58 -10.07 -27.49
N LYS A 125 17.05 -8.92 -27.09
CA LYS A 125 16.31 -8.79 -25.84
C LYS A 125 15.33 -7.62 -25.85
N VAL A 126 14.15 -7.84 -25.30
CA VAL A 126 13.16 -6.81 -24.98
C VAL A 126 13.20 -6.57 -23.46
N SER A 127 13.23 -5.32 -23.04
CA SER A 127 13.14 -4.95 -21.61
C SER A 127 12.36 -3.63 -21.49
N LEU A 128 11.77 -3.37 -20.34
CA LEU A 128 11.09 -2.12 -20.06
C LEU A 128 12.09 -0.97 -19.92
N THR A 129 11.67 0.23 -20.34
CA THR A 129 12.31 1.50 -19.98
C THR A 129 11.87 1.90 -18.56
N PRO A 130 12.50 2.87 -17.89
CA PRO A 130 12.00 3.41 -16.63
C PRO A 130 10.55 3.91 -16.73
N GLU A 131 10.17 4.55 -17.84
CA GLU A 131 8.81 4.97 -18.13
C GLU A 131 7.88 3.79 -18.34
N GLY A 132 8.37 2.73 -18.98
CA GLY A 132 7.65 1.46 -19.13
C GLY A 132 7.40 0.78 -17.79
N GLU A 133 8.36 0.79 -16.87
CA GLU A 133 8.17 0.25 -15.52
C GLU A 133 7.12 1.03 -14.73
N ILE A 134 7.17 2.35 -14.78
CA ILE A 134 6.15 3.21 -14.14
C ILE A 134 4.77 2.85 -14.69
N LEU A 135 4.61 2.80 -16.01
CA LEU A 135 3.33 2.46 -16.62
C LEU A 135 2.87 1.05 -16.24
N PHE A 136 3.79 0.07 -16.21
CA PHE A 136 3.47 -1.32 -15.87
C PHE A 136 2.94 -1.47 -14.45
N GLN A 137 3.48 -0.72 -13.48
CA GLN A 137 3.01 -0.70 -12.10
C GLN A 137 1.54 -0.24 -11.98
N HIS A 138 1.05 0.57 -12.93
CA HIS A 138 -0.34 1.04 -12.95
C HIS A 138 -1.25 0.17 -13.83
N VAL A 139 -0.78 -0.24 -15.02
CA VAL A 139 -1.58 -1.00 -15.99
C VAL A 139 -1.88 -2.41 -15.50
N LYS A 140 -0.90 -3.07 -14.91
CA LYS A 140 -1.08 -4.44 -14.39
C LYS A 140 -2.23 -4.53 -13.38
N PRO A 141 -2.27 -3.76 -12.29
CA PRO A 141 -3.37 -3.85 -11.33
C PRO A 141 -4.71 -3.36 -11.90
N ALA A 142 -4.72 -2.41 -12.84
CA ALA A 142 -5.95 -1.96 -13.48
C ALA A 142 -6.61 -3.08 -14.30
N LEU A 143 -5.83 -3.83 -15.10
CA LEU A 143 -6.33 -4.98 -15.86
C LEU A 143 -6.74 -6.14 -14.95
N GLU A 144 -6.00 -6.39 -13.86
CA GLU A 144 -6.38 -7.38 -12.84
C GLU A 144 -7.71 -7.00 -12.18
N MET A 145 -7.96 -5.73 -11.89
CA MET A 145 -9.24 -5.25 -11.33
C MET A 145 -10.41 -5.44 -12.30
N LEU A 146 -10.22 -5.15 -13.58
CA LEU A 146 -11.24 -5.38 -14.60
C LEU A 146 -11.58 -6.86 -14.69
N SER A 147 -10.58 -7.73 -14.79
CA SER A 147 -10.77 -9.18 -14.82
C SER A 147 -11.45 -9.72 -13.57
N GLN A 148 -11.13 -9.17 -12.38
CA GLN A 148 -11.82 -9.53 -11.15
C GLN A 148 -13.29 -9.11 -11.17
N GLY A 149 -13.61 -7.91 -11.70
CA GLY A 149 -14.98 -7.45 -11.84
C GLY A 149 -15.78 -8.34 -12.81
N GLU A 150 -15.20 -8.72 -13.94
CA GLU A 150 -15.81 -9.65 -14.89
C GLU A 150 -16.06 -11.02 -14.24
N ALA A 151 -15.08 -11.55 -13.51
CA ALA A 151 -15.22 -12.82 -12.79
C ALA A 151 -16.35 -12.75 -11.73
N GLN A 152 -16.49 -11.64 -11.02
CA GLN A 152 -17.56 -11.42 -10.05
C GLN A 152 -18.98 -11.48 -10.67
N LEU A 153 -19.11 -11.07 -11.94
CA LEU A 153 -20.39 -11.11 -12.66
C LEU A 153 -20.72 -12.49 -13.22
N LEU A 154 -19.72 -13.33 -13.44
CA LEU A 154 -19.86 -14.64 -14.07
C LEU A 154 -20.00 -15.80 -13.07
N GLU A 155 -19.66 -15.58 -11.80
CA GLU A 155 -19.67 -16.64 -10.77
C GLU A 155 -20.93 -16.58 -9.90
N GLU A 156 -21.83 -17.55 -10.09
CA GLU A 156 -23.04 -17.68 -9.27
C GLU A 156 -22.83 -18.43 -7.94
N ASP A 157 -21.83 -19.30 -7.73
CA ASP A 157 -21.82 -20.13 -6.51
C ASP A 157 -20.44 -20.60 -5.95
N ARG A 158 -19.31 -20.30 -6.54
CA ARG A 158 -18.01 -20.75 -6.01
C ARG A 158 -16.97 -19.65 -6.01
N LEU A 159 -16.64 -19.14 -4.83
CA LEU A 159 -15.53 -18.21 -4.65
C LEU A 159 -14.23 -18.84 -5.17
N GLN A 160 -13.67 -18.24 -6.22
CA GLN A 160 -12.38 -18.62 -6.82
C GLN A 160 -11.42 -17.42 -6.79
N GLY A 161 -10.22 -17.58 -7.29
CA GLY A 161 -9.24 -16.52 -7.37
C GLY A 161 -8.13 -16.64 -6.33
N GLN A 162 -7.55 -15.51 -5.93
CA GLN A 162 -6.40 -15.48 -5.06
C GLN A 162 -6.59 -14.47 -3.93
N LEU A 163 -6.28 -14.90 -2.71
CA LEU A 163 -6.13 -14.06 -1.52
C LEU A 163 -4.63 -13.79 -1.30
N ARG A 164 -4.20 -12.53 -1.38
CA ARG A 164 -2.80 -12.12 -1.20
C ARG A 164 -2.66 -11.37 0.12
N ILE A 165 -1.91 -11.93 1.07
CA ILE A 165 -1.73 -11.37 2.41
C ILE A 165 -0.26 -11.07 2.65
N GLY A 166 0.05 -9.88 3.20
CA GLY A 166 1.36 -9.54 3.75
C GLY A 166 1.34 -9.62 5.28
N ALA A 167 2.27 -10.35 5.87
CA ALA A 167 2.42 -10.41 7.33
C ALA A 167 3.82 -10.91 7.74
N SER A 168 4.24 -10.59 8.96
CA SER A 168 5.48 -11.14 9.51
C SER A 168 5.32 -12.60 9.88
N ASP A 169 6.45 -13.32 9.97
CA ASP A 169 6.46 -14.75 10.34
C ASP A 169 5.72 -15.01 11.66
N THR A 170 6.02 -14.21 12.68
CA THR A 170 5.36 -14.30 13.99
C THR A 170 3.84 -14.12 13.89
N ILE A 171 3.39 -13.12 13.13
CA ILE A 171 1.94 -12.88 12.93
C ILE A 171 1.31 -14.06 12.18
N CYS A 172 1.99 -14.56 11.14
CA CYS A 172 1.51 -15.73 10.40
C CYS A 172 1.34 -16.94 11.30
N ARG A 173 2.37 -17.28 12.05
CA ARG A 173 2.42 -18.50 12.88
C ARG A 173 1.48 -18.46 14.08
N TYR A 174 1.47 -17.35 14.81
CA TYR A 174 0.82 -17.26 16.12
C TYR A 174 -0.55 -16.55 16.10
N PHE A 175 -0.93 -15.99 14.95
CA PHE A 175 -2.22 -15.31 14.83
C PHE A 175 -3.01 -15.75 13.58
N LEU A 176 -2.41 -15.71 12.39
CA LEU A 176 -3.15 -15.93 11.15
C LEU A 176 -3.49 -17.37 10.83
N ILE A 177 -2.69 -18.33 11.30
CA ILE A 177 -2.81 -19.75 10.88
C ILE A 177 -4.21 -20.34 11.09
N ASP A 178 -4.87 -20.01 12.20
CA ASP A 178 -6.22 -20.49 12.48
C ASP A 178 -7.27 -19.89 11.56
N TYR A 179 -7.12 -18.61 11.20
CA TYR A 179 -7.98 -17.92 10.23
C TYR A 179 -7.77 -18.47 8.82
N LEU A 180 -6.53 -18.70 8.42
CA LEU A 180 -6.18 -19.29 7.12
C LEU A 180 -6.73 -20.71 6.98
N LYS A 181 -6.63 -21.51 8.05
CA LYS A 181 -7.21 -22.87 8.09
C LYS A 181 -8.71 -22.84 7.86
N ARG A 182 -9.43 -21.98 8.57
CA ARG A 182 -10.90 -21.86 8.44
C ARG A 182 -11.26 -21.35 7.05
N PHE A 183 -10.58 -20.31 6.57
CA PHE A 183 -10.82 -19.75 5.25
C PHE A 183 -10.59 -20.78 4.13
N HIS A 184 -9.54 -21.57 4.23
CA HIS A 184 -9.27 -22.64 3.26
C HIS A 184 -10.35 -23.76 3.29
N GLN A 185 -10.90 -24.05 4.46
CA GLN A 185 -12.02 -25.00 4.58
C GLN A 185 -13.30 -24.46 3.98
N ASP A 186 -13.62 -23.19 4.20
CA ASP A 186 -14.84 -22.57 3.73
C ASP A 186 -14.76 -22.22 2.22
N TYR A 187 -13.55 -21.92 1.72
CA TYR A 187 -13.31 -21.51 0.33
C TYR A 187 -12.15 -22.27 -0.33
N PRO A 188 -12.29 -23.60 -0.55
CA PRO A 188 -11.21 -24.44 -1.06
C PRO A 188 -10.75 -24.07 -2.48
N GLY A 189 -11.59 -23.35 -3.26
CA GLY A 189 -11.24 -22.86 -4.61
C GLY A 189 -10.35 -21.61 -4.59
N VAL A 190 -10.13 -20.97 -3.43
CA VAL A 190 -9.30 -19.78 -3.34
C VAL A 190 -7.85 -20.14 -3.08
N ARG A 191 -6.96 -19.65 -3.94
CA ARG A 191 -5.51 -19.77 -3.73
C ARG A 191 -5.04 -18.75 -2.71
N ILE A 192 -4.46 -19.20 -1.61
CA ILE A 192 -3.88 -18.33 -0.59
C ILE A 192 -2.39 -18.10 -0.91
N LYS A 193 -1.98 -16.82 -0.99
CA LYS A 193 -0.58 -16.40 -1.11
C LYS A 193 -0.24 -15.50 0.08
N VAL A 194 0.65 -15.97 0.94
CA VAL A 194 1.22 -15.16 2.02
C VAL A 194 2.61 -14.69 1.62
N THR A 195 2.85 -13.39 1.70
CA THR A 195 4.17 -12.79 1.49
C THR A 195 4.72 -12.36 2.84
N ASN A 196 5.83 -12.99 3.25
CA ASN A 196 6.47 -12.71 4.53
C ASN A 196 7.35 -11.46 4.42
N SER A 197 7.14 -10.50 5.34
CA SER A 197 7.96 -9.31 5.51
C SER A 197 7.77 -8.73 6.92
N THR A 198 8.60 -7.77 7.33
CA THR A 198 8.34 -7.02 8.58
C THR A 198 7.03 -6.23 8.47
N SER A 199 6.43 -5.84 9.60
CA SER A 199 5.22 -4.99 9.58
C SER A 199 5.42 -3.69 8.76
N MET A 200 6.63 -3.13 8.77
CA MET A 200 6.99 -1.99 7.93
C MET A 200 7.08 -2.34 6.45
N GLY A 201 7.78 -3.44 6.13
CA GLY A 201 7.91 -3.90 4.74
C GLY A 201 6.57 -4.37 4.14
N CYS A 202 5.64 -4.85 4.96
CA CYS A 202 4.29 -5.18 4.51
C CYS A 202 3.53 -3.95 3.99
N VAL A 203 3.77 -2.76 4.55
CA VAL A 203 3.17 -1.52 4.03
C VAL A 203 3.68 -1.24 2.61
N GLU A 204 4.97 -1.43 2.34
CA GLU A 204 5.53 -1.28 0.99
C GLU A 204 4.91 -2.29 0.00
N LEU A 205 4.67 -3.53 0.45
CA LEU A 205 3.96 -4.54 -0.37
C LEU A 205 2.53 -4.10 -0.70
N LEU A 206 1.83 -3.48 0.26
CA LEU A 206 0.47 -2.98 0.09
C LEU A 206 0.43 -1.79 -0.87
N GLU A 207 1.28 -0.81 -0.68
CA GLU A 207 1.38 0.37 -1.54
C GLU A 207 1.76 -0.02 -2.99
N ASN A 208 2.65 -1.00 -3.15
CA ASN A 208 3.04 -1.56 -4.45
C ASN A 208 2.02 -2.57 -5.01
N ARG A 209 0.85 -2.74 -4.37
CA ARG A 209 -0.25 -3.62 -4.80
C ARG A 209 0.17 -5.10 -4.98
N GLN A 210 1.20 -5.52 -4.28
CA GLN A 210 1.68 -6.91 -4.31
C GLN A 210 0.83 -7.82 -3.42
N VAL A 211 0.10 -7.23 -2.47
CA VAL A 211 -0.84 -7.90 -1.57
C VAL A 211 -2.18 -7.14 -1.52
N ASP A 212 -3.26 -7.84 -1.19
CA ASP A 212 -4.60 -7.26 -1.08
C ASP A 212 -4.81 -6.58 0.29
N LEU A 213 -4.24 -7.19 1.32
CA LEU A 213 -4.28 -6.72 2.69
C LEU A 213 -3.02 -7.16 3.44
N ILE A 214 -2.74 -6.48 4.53
CA ILE A 214 -1.66 -6.84 5.44
C ILE A 214 -2.18 -7.00 6.86
N VAL A 215 -1.48 -7.82 7.67
CA VAL A 215 -1.64 -7.83 9.12
C VAL A 215 -0.38 -7.24 9.73
N SER A 216 -0.56 -6.16 10.47
CA SER A 216 0.54 -5.34 10.99
C SER A 216 0.40 -5.07 12.47
N ASN A 217 1.54 -5.00 13.17
CA ASN A 217 1.60 -4.43 14.51
C ASN A 217 1.44 -2.91 14.47
N LEU A 218 0.69 -2.37 15.41
CA LEU A 218 0.57 -0.94 15.66
C LEU A 218 1.29 -0.55 16.97
N PRO A 219 1.81 0.68 17.07
CA PRO A 219 1.90 1.68 16.02
C PRO A 219 2.85 1.24 14.89
N ASN A 220 2.59 1.73 13.68
CA ASN A 220 3.45 1.52 12.53
C ASN A 220 3.63 2.86 11.79
N SER A 221 4.83 3.41 11.87
CA SER A 221 5.18 4.73 11.33
C SER A 221 5.14 4.82 9.79
N ARG A 222 5.03 3.68 9.10
CA ARG A 222 4.98 3.61 7.63
C ARG A 222 3.56 3.66 7.06
N LEU A 223 2.52 3.53 7.90
CA LEU A 223 1.13 3.64 7.43
C LEU A 223 0.85 5.04 6.89
N THR A 224 0.16 5.09 5.76
CA THR A 224 -0.19 6.33 5.06
C THR A 224 -1.66 6.69 5.29
N ALA A 225 -2.03 7.93 4.93
CA ALA A 225 -3.42 8.38 4.99
C ALA A 225 -4.36 7.62 4.02
N HIS A 226 -3.79 6.87 3.06
CA HIS A 226 -4.54 6.09 2.08
C HIS A 226 -4.87 4.68 2.56
N THR A 227 -4.52 4.33 3.79
CA THR A 227 -4.79 3.00 4.36
C THR A 227 -5.95 3.02 5.34
N LYS A 228 -6.83 2.02 5.24
CA LYS A 228 -7.82 1.69 6.27
C LYS A 228 -7.26 0.67 7.23
N VAL A 229 -7.50 0.91 8.51
CA VAL A 229 -6.96 0.12 9.62
C VAL A 229 -8.12 -0.43 10.44
N GLN A 230 -8.19 -1.75 10.58
CA GLN A 230 -9.12 -2.42 11.49
C GLN A 230 -8.34 -3.19 12.56
N VAL A 231 -8.46 -2.76 13.80
CA VAL A 231 -7.87 -3.47 14.94
C VAL A 231 -8.56 -4.82 15.12
N VAL A 232 -7.77 -5.88 15.26
CA VAL A 232 -8.27 -7.27 15.37
C VAL A 232 -7.86 -7.97 16.64
N LYS A 233 -6.82 -7.51 17.32
CA LYS A 233 -6.32 -8.05 18.58
C LYS A 233 -5.49 -7.04 19.34
N GLU A 234 -5.61 -7.01 20.67
CA GLU A 234 -4.63 -6.39 21.57
C GLU A 234 -3.61 -7.40 22.06
N PHE A 235 -2.38 -6.94 22.29
CA PHE A 235 -1.29 -7.72 22.83
C PHE A 235 -0.31 -6.81 23.58
N ARG A 236 0.63 -7.41 24.32
CA ARG A 236 1.73 -6.70 24.95
C ARG A 236 3.06 -7.33 24.55
N ASP A 237 4.07 -6.50 24.39
CA ASP A 237 5.44 -7.00 24.40
C ASP A 237 5.85 -7.28 25.84
N ILE A 238 6.40 -8.45 26.08
CA ILE A 238 6.87 -8.93 27.40
C ILE A 238 8.34 -9.30 27.30
N PHE A 239 9.00 -9.35 28.44
CA PHE A 239 10.36 -9.83 28.55
C PHE A 239 10.35 -11.25 29.09
N VAL A 240 11.14 -12.13 28.49
CA VAL A 240 11.25 -13.55 28.88
C VAL A 240 12.69 -13.94 29.09
N ALA A 241 12.94 -14.78 30.07
CA ALA A 241 14.26 -15.26 30.42
C ALA A 241 14.23 -16.70 30.93
N ASN A 242 15.34 -17.40 30.82
CA ASN A 242 15.51 -18.68 31.47
C ASN A 242 15.91 -18.49 32.95
N PRO A 243 15.11 -18.98 33.92
CA PRO A 243 15.34 -18.78 35.34
C PRO A 243 16.65 -19.43 35.86
N ASP A 244 17.17 -20.44 35.17
CA ASP A 244 18.44 -21.07 35.54
C ASP A 244 19.63 -20.11 35.38
N PHE A 245 19.54 -19.19 34.44
CA PHE A 245 20.58 -18.15 34.18
C PHE A 245 20.21 -16.82 34.79
N PHE A 246 18.92 -16.50 34.82
CA PHE A 246 18.38 -15.22 35.31
C PHE A 246 17.28 -15.48 36.35
N PRO A 247 17.64 -15.65 37.65
CA PRO A 247 16.68 -15.98 38.71
C PRO A 247 15.82 -14.77 39.11
N LEU A 248 14.94 -14.37 38.18
CA LEU A 248 14.10 -13.17 38.27
C LEU A 248 12.62 -13.50 38.57
N GLU A 249 12.30 -14.74 38.81
CA GLU A 249 10.94 -15.17 39.12
C GLU A 249 10.36 -14.42 40.32
N GLY A 250 9.13 -13.92 40.18
CA GLY A 250 8.44 -13.17 41.23
C GLY A 250 9.04 -11.78 41.58
N LYS A 251 10.07 -11.35 40.87
CA LYS A 251 10.70 -10.03 41.06
C LYS A 251 10.24 -9.05 40.00
N ALA A 252 9.65 -7.91 40.42
CA ALA A 252 9.35 -6.82 39.51
C ALA A 252 10.56 -5.89 39.38
N LEU A 253 11.18 -5.83 38.21
CA LEU A 253 12.34 -5.01 37.92
C LEU A 253 11.95 -3.57 37.58
N GLU A 254 12.77 -2.61 37.96
CA GLU A 254 12.77 -1.27 37.38
C GLU A 254 13.42 -1.32 35.98
N ILE A 255 13.02 -0.44 35.08
CA ILE A 255 13.58 -0.36 33.71
C ILE A 255 15.10 -0.20 33.77
N LYS A 256 15.59 0.66 34.66
CA LYS A 256 17.04 0.85 34.86
C LYS A 256 17.76 -0.45 35.22
N LYS A 257 17.13 -1.29 36.05
CA LYS A 257 17.71 -2.58 36.47
C LYS A 257 17.67 -3.62 35.33
N LEU A 258 16.62 -3.59 34.53
CA LEU A 258 16.53 -4.44 33.32
C LEU A 258 17.68 -4.17 32.35
N MET A 259 18.10 -2.90 32.21
CA MET A 259 19.21 -2.51 31.33
C MET A 259 20.59 -3.03 31.75
N GLU A 260 20.71 -3.57 32.94
CA GLU A 260 21.97 -4.21 33.41
C GLU A 260 22.11 -5.67 32.88
N TYR A 261 21.07 -6.21 32.27
CA TYR A 261 21.05 -7.55 31.69
C TYR A 261 21.25 -7.47 30.16
N PRO A 262 21.80 -8.53 29.54
CA PRO A 262 21.86 -8.61 28.08
C PRO A 262 20.44 -8.71 27.50
N LEU A 263 20.03 -7.74 26.69
CA LEU A 263 18.72 -7.69 26.07
C LEU A 263 18.78 -8.21 24.62
N LEU A 264 17.82 -9.06 24.27
CA LEU A 264 17.68 -9.62 22.94
C LEU A 264 16.41 -9.04 22.31
N THR A 265 16.55 -8.37 21.17
CA THR A 265 15.42 -7.67 20.53
C THR A 265 15.36 -7.92 19.04
N LEU A 266 14.22 -7.58 18.44
CA LEU A 266 14.12 -7.49 16.99
C LEU A 266 14.95 -6.32 16.47
N SER A 267 15.43 -6.45 15.22
CA SER A 267 16.22 -5.42 14.54
C SER A 267 15.49 -4.09 14.43
N SER A 268 16.27 -3.03 14.26
CA SER A 268 15.81 -1.63 14.14
C SER A 268 14.81 -1.38 12.99
N LYS A 269 14.67 -2.32 12.05
CA LYS A 269 13.70 -2.27 10.93
C LYS A 269 12.32 -2.85 11.30
N SER A 270 12.05 -3.09 12.59
CA SER A 270 10.77 -3.62 13.06
C SER A 270 9.98 -2.57 13.86
N THR A 271 8.65 -2.63 13.76
CA THR A 271 7.75 -1.80 14.59
C THR A 271 7.93 -2.05 16.09
N THR A 272 8.34 -3.27 16.47
CA THR A 272 8.61 -3.63 17.88
C THR A 272 9.85 -2.92 18.38
N SER A 273 10.93 -2.90 17.59
CA SER A 273 12.14 -2.18 17.97
C SER A 273 11.90 -0.67 18.10
N GLU A 274 11.20 -0.04 17.14
CA GLU A 274 10.80 1.38 17.26
C GLU A 274 10.02 1.64 18.55
N TYR A 275 9.02 0.80 18.82
CA TYR A 275 8.18 0.91 20.02
C TYR A 275 9.01 0.79 21.31
N LEU A 276 9.89 -0.21 21.41
CA LEU A 276 10.76 -0.41 22.57
C LEU A 276 11.70 0.78 22.77
N HIS A 277 12.38 1.25 21.72
CA HIS A 277 13.25 2.43 21.83
C HIS A 277 12.49 3.65 22.30
N GLN A 278 11.27 3.90 21.81
CA GLN A 278 10.42 5.01 22.27
C GLN A 278 10.03 4.85 23.75
N PHE A 279 9.65 3.62 24.16
CA PHE A 279 9.30 3.33 25.55
C PHE A 279 10.49 3.56 26.49
N PHE A 280 11.66 3.04 26.19
CA PHE A 280 12.86 3.23 27.00
C PHE A 280 13.30 4.71 27.02
N ALA A 281 13.25 5.40 25.89
CA ALA A 281 13.58 6.83 25.80
C ALA A 281 12.63 7.69 26.66
N SER A 282 11.33 7.37 26.71
CA SER A 282 10.36 8.07 27.56
C SER A 282 10.70 7.95 29.07
N HIS A 283 11.44 6.89 29.44
CA HIS A 283 11.95 6.66 30.79
C HIS A 283 13.42 7.12 30.96
N ARG A 284 13.92 7.93 30.02
CA ARG A 284 15.30 8.46 30.02
C ARG A 284 16.37 7.36 30.02
N GLN A 285 16.06 6.22 29.39
CA GLN A 285 16.98 5.11 29.16
C GLN A 285 17.25 4.98 27.67
N ASN A 286 18.47 4.57 27.30
CA ASN A 286 18.84 4.29 25.93
C ASN A 286 18.93 2.76 25.76
N LEU A 287 18.02 2.16 24.99
CA LEU A 287 18.04 0.73 24.73
C LEU A 287 19.21 0.39 23.80
N ILE A 288 20.13 -0.42 24.31
CA ILE A 288 21.24 -0.98 23.53
C ILE A 288 21.14 -2.50 23.67
N PRO A 289 20.61 -3.20 22.67
CA PRO A 289 20.51 -4.64 22.70
C PRO A 289 21.86 -5.33 22.59
N GLU A 290 22.05 -6.46 23.28
CA GLU A 290 23.19 -7.35 23.10
C GLU A 290 23.10 -8.11 21.77
N VAL A 291 21.86 -8.51 21.39
CA VAL A 291 21.59 -9.18 20.11
C VAL A 291 20.39 -8.57 19.43
N GLU A 292 20.55 -8.26 18.16
CA GLU A 292 19.46 -7.85 17.26
C GLU A 292 19.31 -8.85 16.12
N LEU A 293 18.07 -9.32 15.89
CA LEU A 293 17.75 -10.25 14.80
C LEU A 293 16.31 -10.08 14.30
N ASN A 294 15.90 -10.83 13.27
CA ASN A 294 14.61 -10.66 12.62
C ASN A 294 13.56 -11.74 12.95
N SER A 295 13.85 -12.63 13.90
CA SER A 295 12.98 -13.76 14.25
C SER A 295 12.70 -13.79 15.75
N ASN A 296 11.43 -13.68 16.14
CA ASN A 296 11.04 -13.84 17.55
C ASN A 296 11.24 -15.28 18.05
N ASP A 297 11.06 -16.29 17.19
CA ASP A 297 11.33 -17.68 17.58
C ASP A 297 12.80 -17.88 17.96
N LEU A 298 13.71 -17.30 17.16
CA LEU A 298 15.13 -17.36 17.49
C LEU A 298 15.47 -16.56 18.74
N LEU A 299 14.79 -15.42 19.01
CA LEU A 299 14.95 -14.70 20.28
C LEU A 299 14.58 -15.58 21.47
N ILE A 300 13.49 -16.34 21.37
CA ILE A 300 13.06 -17.31 22.39
C ILE A 300 14.13 -18.41 22.59
N ASP A 301 14.66 -18.97 21.50
CA ASP A 301 15.68 -20.01 21.58
C ASP A 301 16.97 -19.51 22.22
N LEU A 302 17.39 -18.27 21.89
CA LEU A 302 18.55 -17.65 22.51
C LEU A 302 18.32 -17.33 23.99
N ALA A 303 17.11 -16.93 24.37
CA ALA A 303 16.75 -16.75 25.78
C ALA A 303 16.77 -18.10 26.55
N ARG A 304 16.32 -19.20 25.95
CA ARG A 304 16.35 -20.55 26.55
C ARG A 304 17.75 -20.99 26.91
N ILE A 305 18.73 -20.71 26.06
CA ILE A 305 20.14 -21.06 26.32
C ILE A 305 20.84 -20.09 27.27
N GLY A 306 20.12 -19.08 27.80
CA GLY A 306 20.65 -18.14 28.75
C GLY A 306 21.50 -17.01 28.17
N LEU A 307 21.37 -16.74 26.85
CA LEU A 307 22.15 -15.66 26.21
C LEU A 307 21.70 -14.28 26.67
N GLY A 308 20.43 -14.11 27.08
CA GLY A 308 19.88 -12.86 27.56
C GLY A 308 18.38 -12.90 27.82
N ILE A 309 17.80 -11.75 28.04
CA ILE A 309 16.38 -11.51 28.24
C ILE A 309 15.77 -11.06 26.91
N ALA A 310 14.87 -11.85 26.35
CA ALA A 310 14.25 -11.56 25.06
C ALA A 310 12.94 -10.76 25.20
N SER A 311 12.75 -9.77 24.33
CA SER A 311 11.46 -9.09 24.17
C SER A 311 10.65 -9.76 23.08
N VAL A 312 9.43 -10.26 23.42
CA VAL A 312 8.54 -10.97 22.51
C VAL A 312 7.06 -10.61 22.77
N PRO A 313 6.16 -10.75 21.80
CA PRO A 313 4.73 -10.60 22.03
C PRO A 313 4.17 -11.69 22.96
N ASP A 314 3.28 -11.32 23.88
CA ASP A 314 2.68 -12.22 24.88
C ASP A 314 1.92 -13.40 24.27
N TYR A 315 1.30 -13.21 23.11
CA TYR A 315 0.57 -14.28 22.43
C TYR A 315 1.45 -15.43 21.94
N MET A 316 2.76 -15.24 21.85
CA MET A 316 3.69 -16.31 21.55
C MET A 316 3.80 -17.30 22.72
N LEU A 317 3.91 -16.79 23.96
CA LEU A 317 3.95 -17.66 25.14
C LEU A 317 2.63 -18.41 25.36
N ALA A 318 1.50 -17.76 25.05
CA ALA A 318 0.19 -18.42 25.16
C ALA A 318 0.08 -19.66 24.27
N SER A 319 0.69 -19.63 23.08
CA SER A 319 0.71 -20.79 22.17
C SER A 319 1.77 -21.84 22.50
N LEU A 320 2.77 -21.47 23.29
CA LEU A 320 3.80 -22.40 23.78
C LEU A 320 3.42 -23.06 25.12
N ARG A 321 2.30 -22.67 25.75
CA ARG A 321 1.77 -23.31 26.97
C ARG A 321 1.39 -24.74 26.66
N GLY A 322 2.17 -25.68 27.19
CA GLY A 322 2.04 -27.14 26.93
C GLY A 322 3.31 -27.77 26.38
N GLN A 323 4.27 -27.00 25.94
CA GLN A 323 5.66 -27.42 25.80
C GLN A 323 6.38 -27.08 27.11
N GLU A 324 7.33 -27.93 27.54
CA GLU A 324 8.20 -27.63 28.70
C GLU A 324 8.98 -26.36 28.37
N THR A 325 8.41 -25.19 28.70
CA THR A 325 9.09 -23.90 28.50
C THR A 325 9.88 -23.61 29.77
N SER A 326 11.20 -23.70 29.67
CA SER A 326 12.12 -23.22 30.70
C SER A 326 12.16 -21.69 30.82
N LEU A 327 11.19 -20.96 30.25
CA LEU A 327 11.17 -19.51 30.24
C LEU A 327 10.13 -18.96 31.21
N ILE A 328 10.52 -17.94 31.98
CA ILE A 328 9.65 -17.14 32.82
C ILE A 328 9.43 -15.75 32.21
N GLU A 329 8.29 -15.13 32.49
CA GLU A 329 8.06 -13.73 32.22
C GLU A 329 8.78 -12.88 33.27
N VAL A 330 9.60 -11.95 32.82
CA VAL A 330 10.28 -10.98 33.66
C VAL A 330 9.36 -9.79 33.86
N SER A 331 8.80 -9.68 35.08
CA SER A 331 7.89 -8.58 35.42
C SER A 331 8.63 -7.25 35.54
N LEU A 332 8.01 -6.19 35.03
CA LEU A 332 8.50 -4.81 35.20
C LEU A 332 7.57 -4.02 36.10
N LYS A 333 8.13 -3.12 36.95
CA LYS A 333 7.35 -2.14 37.69
C LYS A 333 6.60 -1.17 36.76
N GLN A 334 7.25 -0.75 35.70
CA GLN A 334 6.69 0.05 34.62
C GLN A 334 6.35 -0.88 33.47
N GLN A 335 5.10 -1.32 33.40
CA GLN A 335 4.64 -2.23 32.33
C GLN A 335 4.62 -1.49 30.97
N LEU A 336 4.96 -2.23 29.93
CA LEU A 336 4.79 -1.73 28.56
C LEU A 336 3.29 -1.54 28.27
N PRO A 337 2.90 -0.40 27.66
CA PRO A 337 1.53 -0.22 27.19
C PRO A 337 1.11 -1.30 26.22
N PRO A 338 -0.19 -1.64 26.14
CA PRO A 338 -0.67 -2.58 25.15
C PRO A 338 -0.49 -2.04 23.73
N ARG A 339 -0.26 -2.95 22.80
CA ARG A 339 -0.20 -2.71 21.36
C ARG A 339 -1.32 -3.44 20.66
N GLN A 340 -1.47 -3.21 19.37
CA GLN A 340 -2.56 -3.78 18.61
C GLN A 340 -2.05 -4.48 17.35
N LEU A 341 -2.69 -5.59 16.98
CA LEU A 341 -2.66 -6.14 15.64
C LEU A 341 -3.83 -5.56 14.85
N ALA A 342 -3.56 -5.18 13.64
CA ALA A 342 -4.58 -4.65 12.74
C ALA A 342 -4.49 -5.28 11.35
N LEU A 343 -5.67 -5.49 10.75
CA LEU A 343 -5.82 -5.65 9.32
C LEU A 343 -5.76 -4.28 8.66
N VAL A 344 -4.95 -4.16 7.62
CA VAL A 344 -4.78 -2.91 6.88
C VAL A 344 -4.92 -3.19 5.38
N TYR A 345 -5.66 -2.34 4.71
CA TYR A 345 -5.86 -2.39 3.26
C TYR A 345 -5.93 -0.98 2.66
N HIS A 346 -5.80 -0.87 1.35
CA HIS A 346 -5.79 0.42 0.66
C HIS A 346 -7.21 0.97 0.51
N GLU A 347 -7.46 2.22 0.96
CA GLU A 347 -8.80 2.82 0.99
C GLU A 347 -9.43 3.01 -0.39
N SER A 348 -8.64 3.47 -1.35
CA SER A 348 -9.14 3.83 -2.69
C SER A 348 -9.29 2.64 -3.64
N LEU A 349 -8.98 1.42 -3.20
CA LEU A 349 -9.09 0.22 -4.00
C LEU A 349 -10.10 -0.74 -3.39
N PRO A 350 -11.06 -1.25 -4.16
CA PRO A 350 -11.93 -2.31 -3.67
C PRO A 350 -11.09 -3.57 -3.37
N LEU A 351 -11.38 -4.21 -2.24
CA LEU A 351 -10.82 -5.53 -1.96
C LEU A 351 -11.32 -6.55 -3.00
N SER A 352 -10.47 -7.51 -3.36
CA SER A 352 -10.93 -8.67 -4.13
C SER A 352 -12.01 -9.42 -3.35
N GLN A 353 -12.89 -10.18 -4.00
CA GLN A 353 -13.89 -10.98 -3.32
C GLN A 353 -13.27 -11.89 -2.24
N ALA A 354 -12.17 -12.54 -2.56
CA ALA A 354 -11.44 -13.39 -1.62
C ALA A 354 -10.92 -12.60 -0.41
N ALA A 355 -10.36 -11.40 -0.65
CA ALA A 355 -9.88 -10.52 0.41
C ALA A 355 -11.04 -9.97 1.27
N GLN A 356 -12.17 -9.61 0.66
CA GLN A 356 -13.36 -9.17 1.39
C GLN A 356 -13.93 -10.27 2.27
N LYS A 357 -14.07 -11.51 1.75
CA LYS A 357 -14.53 -12.66 2.53
C LYS A 357 -13.58 -12.99 3.68
N PHE A 358 -12.26 -12.87 3.45
CA PHE A 358 -11.29 -13.05 4.53
C PHE A 358 -11.40 -11.94 5.59
N PHE A 359 -11.58 -10.70 5.18
CA PHE A 359 -11.79 -9.57 6.07
C PHE A 359 -13.04 -9.72 6.93
N ASP A 360 -14.13 -10.31 6.40
CA ASP A 360 -15.39 -10.51 7.10
C ASP A 360 -15.26 -11.44 8.33
N TYR A 361 -14.25 -12.36 8.36
CA TYR A 361 -13.96 -13.18 9.54
C TYR A 361 -13.60 -12.36 10.77
N PHE A 362 -13.08 -11.17 10.58
CA PHE A 362 -12.67 -10.27 11.67
C PHE A 362 -13.76 -9.27 12.04
N SER A 363 -14.65 -8.93 11.09
CA SER A 363 -15.73 -7.99 11.32
C SER A 363 -16.86 -8.59 12.17
N SER A 364 -17.11 -9.90 12.05
CA SER A 364 -18.15 -10.61 12.81
C SER A 364 -17.81 -10.84 14.29
N LYS A 365 -16.55 -10.62 14.71
CA LYS A 365 -16.12 -10.80 16.12
C LYS A 365 -16.15 -9.52 16.96
N SER A 366 -16.45 -8.37 16.38
CA SER A 366 -16.59 -7.11 17.14
C SER A 366 -17.80 -7.09 18.09
N THR A 367 -18.66 -8.14 18.08
CA THR A 367 -19.88 -8.22 18.90
C THR A 367 -19.92 -9.36 19.93
N LYS A 368 -18.82 -10.12 20.10
CA LYS A 368 -18.74 -11.12 21.17
C LYS A 368 -17.41 -11.05 21.90
N THR A 369 -17.31 -10.12 22.83
CA THR A 369 -16.40 -10.25 23.97
C THR A 369 -16.90 -11.45 24.79
N THR A 370 -16.38 -12.62 24.52
CA THR A 370 -16.59 -13.77 25.39
C THR A 370 -15.37 -13.86 26.31
N SER A 371 -15.61 -13.49 27.56
CA SER A 371 -14.81 -13.90 28.71
C SER A 371 -14.53 -15.41 28.68
N PHE A 372 -13.25 -15.78 28.72
CA PHE A 372 -12.73 -17.03 29.26
C PHE A 372 -11.46 -16.70 30.05
#